data_e3d66dc7a69fea8bd31d229909dd204a
#
_entry.id   e3d66dc7a69fea8bd31d229909dd204a
#
_cell.length_a   1.000
_cell.length_b   1.000
_cell.length_c   1.000
_cell.angle_alpha   90.00
_cell.angle_beta   90.00
_cell.angle_gamma   90.00
#
_symmetry.space_group_name_H-M   'P 1'
#
loop_
_entity.id
_entity.type
_entity.pdbx_description
1 polymer ?
#
loop_
_entity_poly.entity_id
_entity_poly.type
_entity_poly.pdbx_seq_one_letter_code
_entity_poly.pdbx_strand_id
1 'polypeptide(L)'
;MPMETLELIIAPLRDGLYTIMMPVSNFIWSYILVYLLLGAGLLFTIMTRGMQFRLFRHMAYVTFTARGARDGISGFQAFATSMAARVGTGNLAGVALALWIGGPGAIFWMWVTALLGFATSFIESTLAQVYKHRNEDGVFRGGPAFYIERCLGWRWLGSLFAVFLIIAYGLAFNAAQSNTIAQGMSGAFGIPNWLTGVVIAILAGFVIYGGLKSVARTAEKSCRSWPLLTYWSRYGFCLLTFLPSLICSR
;
A
#
# COMPACT_ATOMS: atom_id res chain seq x y z
N MET A 1 -1.72 -36.78 -4.60
CA MET A 1 -0.84 -36.72 -3.44
C MET A 1 -1.69 -36.19 -2.30
N PRO A 2 -1.93 -36.95 -1.22
CA PRO A 2 -2.82 -36.50 -0.15
C PRO A 2 -2.21 -35.25 0.53
N MET A 3 -3.06 -34.30 0.89
CA MET A 3 -2.65 -33.03 1.53
C MET A 3 -1.77 -33.23 2.78
N GLU A 4 -2.01 -34.31 3.51
CA GLU A 4 -1.23 -34.70 4.70
C GLU A 4 0.25 -34.97 4.42
N THR A 5 0.59 -35.61 3.29
CA THR A 5 1.99 -35.87 2.93
C THR A 5 2.73 -34.58 2.51
N LEU A 6 2.03 -33.60 1.93
CA LEU A 6 2.60 -32.32 1.58
C LEU A 6 2.87 -31.48 2.84
N GLU A 7 1.95 -31.48 3.80
CA GLU A 7 2.14 -30.82 5.09
C GLU A 7 3.29 -31.41 5.90
N LEU A 8 3.46 -32.74 5.87
CA LEU A 8 4.55 -33.39 6.61
C LEU A 8 5.95 -33.01 6.11
N ILE A 9 6.08 -32.68 4.83
CA ILE A 9 7.34 -32.22 4.22
C ILE A 9 7.53 -30.72 4.40
N ILE A 10 6.45 -29.93 4.30
CA ILE A 10 6.52 -28.47 4.33
C ILE A 10 6.60 -27.94 5.78
N ALA A 11 5.97 -28.60 6.75
CA ALA A 11 5.94 -28.16 8.13
C ALA A 11 7.35 -27.96 8.74
N PRO A 12 8.29 -28.92 8.67
CA PRO A 12 9.62 -28.72 9.27
C PRO A 12 10.42 -27.62 8.58
N LEU A 13 10.25 -27.46 7.26
CA LEU A 13 10.89 -26.38 6.51
C LEU A 13 10.31 -25.01 6.90
N ARG A 14 8.99 -24.94 6.99
CA ARG A 14 8.27 -23.75 7.45
C ARG A 14 8.70 -23.35 8.87
N ASP A 15 8.68 -24.29 9.79
CA ASP A 15 8.97 -24.04 11.20
C ASP A 15 10.45 -23.69 11.43
N GLY A 16 11.36 -24.30 10.67
CA GLY A 16 12.77 -23.92 10.65
C GLY A 16 12.98 -22.51 10.11
N LEU A 17 12.32 -22.12 9.02
CA LEU A 17 12.37 -20.77 8.49
C LEU A 17 11.76 -19.76 9.48
N TYR A 18 10.63 -20.09 10.11
CA TYR A 18 10.00 -19.23 11.11
C TYR A 18 10.91 -18.97 12.32
N THR A 19 11.59 -20.01 12.81
CA THR A 19 12.51 -19.91 13.96
C THR A 19 13.67 -18.96 13.69
N ILE A 20 14.17 -18.89 12.45
CA ILE A 20 15.27 -18.02 12.07
C ILE A 20 14.76 -16.61 11.68
N MET A 21 13.68 -16.54 10.93
CA MET A 21 13.21 -15.25 10.37
C MET A 21 12.50 -14.37 11.39
N MET A 22 11.78 -14.94 12.36
CA MET A 22 11.03 -14.17 13.34
C MET A 22 11.91 -13.31 14.27
N PRO A 23 13.00 -13.83 14.86
CA PRO A 23 13.90 -13.00 15.66
C PRO A 23 14.56 -11.89 14.85
N VAL A 24 14.99 -12.19 13.61
CA VAL A 24 15.61 -11.21 12.71
C VAL A 24 14.60 -10.12 12.33
N SER A 25 13.40 -10.51 11.95
CA SER A 25 12.31 -9.58 11.64
C SER A 25 11.98 -8.69 12.84
N ASN A 26 11.79 -9.27 14.01
CA ASN A 26 11.48 -8.51 15.23
C ASN A 26 12.61 -7.54 15.61
N PHE A 27 13.87 -7.95 15.47
CA PHE A 27 15.00 -7.07 15.72
C PHE A 27 15.04 -5.89 14.74
N ILE A 28 14.86 -6.16 13.43
CA ILE A 28 14.85 -5.11 12.40
C ILE A 28 13.69 -4.13 12.62
N TRP A 29 12.48 -4.64 12.87
CA TRP A 29 11.30 -3.80 13.08
C TRP A 29 11.36 -2.99 14.36
N SER A 30 11.72 -3.61 15.49
CA SER A 30 11.69 -2.95 16.81
C SER A 30 12.83 -1.98 17.03
N TYR A 31 14.04 -2.28 16.55
CA TYR A 31 15.24 -1.50 16.86
C TYR A 31 15.78 -0.69 15.70
N ILE A 32 15.69 -1.18 14.47
CA ILE A 32 16.29 -0.49 13.34
C ILE A 32 15.27 0.40 12.64
N LEU A 33 14.18 -0.17 12.14
CA LEU A 33 13.25 0.53 11.27
C LEU A 33 12.50 1.66 11.99
N VAL A 34 12.07 1.47 13.22
CA VAL A 34 11.33 2.50 13.96
C VAL A 34 12.21 3.74 14.14
N TYR A 35 13.43 3.59 14.65
CA TYR A 35 14.33 4.72 14.88
C TYR A 35 14.82 5.34 13.59
N LEU A 36 15.11 4.54 12.58
CA LEU A 36 15.52 5.01 11.25
C LEU A 36 14.42 5.81 10.57
N LEU A 37 13.18 5.32 10.58
CA LEU A 37 12.04 6.01 9.97
C LEU A 37 11.70 7.32 10.69
N LEU A 38 11.68 7.31 12.02
CA LEU A 38 11.43 8.52 12.80
C LEU A 38 12.57 9.52 12.65
N GLY A 39 13.82 9.07 12.72
CA GLY A 39 15.00 9.91 12.55
C GLY A 39 15.11 10.52 11.15
N ALA A 40 14.94 9.70 10.11
CA ALA A 40 14.92 10.19 8.73
C ALA A 40 13.75 11.13 8.47
N GLY A 41 12.55 10.79 8.99
CA GLY A 41 11.38 11.65 8.87
C GLY A 41 11.58 13.02 9.52
N LEU A 42 12.16 13.06 10.71
CA LEU A 42 12.50 14.29 11.41
C LEU A 42 13.58 15.08 10.66
N LEU A 43 14.67 14.44 10.26
CA LEU A 43 15.74 15.04 9.49
C LEU A 43 15.20 15.70 8.21
N PHE A 44 14.43 14.98 7.43
CA PHE A 44 13.86 15.47 6.18
C PHE A 44 12.81 16.58 6.42
N THR A 45 12.05 16.52 7.49
CA THR A 45 11.13 17.58 7.87
C THR A 45 11.90 18.88 8.16
N ILE A 46 13.02 18.82 8.87
CA ILE A 46 13.88 19.96 9.16
C ILE A 46 14.52 20.48 7.88
N MET A 47 15.11 19.61 7.05
CA MET A 47 15.75 19.98 5.79
C MET A 47 14.78 20.66 4.82
N THR A 48 13.54 20.21 4.76
CA THR A 48 12.49 20.77 3.90
C THR A 48 11.74 21.95 4.56
N ARG A 49 12.17 22.37 5.76
CA ARG A 49 11.56 23.46 6.53
C ARG A 49 10.06 23.27 6.77
N GLY A 50 9.65 22.04 7.12
CA GLY A 50 8.25 21.72 7.40
C GLY A 50 7.34 21.88 6.18
N MET A 51 7.80 21.47 5.01
CA MET A 51 7.10 21.59 3.73
C MET A 51 5.68 21.03 3.78
N GLN A 52 5.43 19.93 4.50
CA GLN A 52 4.13 19.29 4.65
C GLN A 52 3.06 20.26 5.20
N PHE A 53 3.46 21.24 6.01
CA PHE A 53 2.55 22.27 6.53
C PHE A 53 2.49 23.52 5.61
N ARG A 54 3.65 23.98 5.14
CA ARG A 54 3.76 25.22 4.35
C ARG A 54 3.13 25.08 2.96
N LEU A 55 3.28 23.94 2.31
CA LEU A 55 2.84 23.73 0.93
C LEU A 55 1.55 22.92 0.83
N PHE A 56 0.89 22.61 1.94
CA PHE A 56 -0.32 21.76 1.93
C PHE A 56 -1.39 22.28 0.96
N ARG A 57 -1.70 23.58 1.01
CA ARG A 57 -2.68 24.19 0.11
C ARG A 57 -2.24 24.13 -1.36
N HIS A 58 -0.95 24.34 -1.62
CA HIS A 58 -0.40 24.25 -2.97
C HIS A 58 -0.41 22.80 -3.50
N MET A 59 -0.06 21.83 -2.66
CA MET A 59 -0.13 20.41 -3.03
C MET A 59 -1.55 19.99 -3.41
N ALA A 60 -2.55 20.38 -2.62
CA ALA A 60 -3.95 20.13 -2.93
C ALA A 60 -4.34 20.76 -4.28
N TYR A 61 -4.00 22.03 -4.50
CA TYR A 61 -4.28 22.71 -5.76
C TYR A 61 -3.65 22.00 -6.96
N VAL A 62 -2.38 21.65 -6.89
CA VAL A 62 -1.66 20.96 -8.00
C VAL A 62 -2.27 19.58 -8.28
N THR A 63 -2.62 18.84 -7.24
CA THR A 63 -3.21 17.49 -7.40
C THR A 63 -4.49 17.52 -8.27
N PHE A 64 -5.33 18.53 -8.06
CA PHE A 64 -6.61 18.61 -8.78
C PHE A 64 -6.53 19.40 -10.10
N THR A 65 -5.54 20.27 -10.26
CA THR A 65 -5.47 21.18 -11.42
C THR A 65 -4.42 20.78 -12.44
N ALA A 66 -3.38 20.03 -12.05
CA ALA A 66 -2.30 19.64 -12.95
C ALA A 66 -2.82 18.72 -14.05
N ARG A 67 -2.81 19.22 -15.29
CA ARG A 67 -3.10 18.44 -16.51
C ARG A 67 -1.88 17.56 -16.80
N GLY A 68 -2.14 16.33 -17.25
CA GLY A 68 -1.07 15.41 -17.66
C GLY A 68 -0.24 15.99 -18.81
N ALA A 69 1.05 15.67 -18.83
CA ALA A 69 1.87 15.89 -20.02
C ALA A 69 1.32 15.04 -21.20
N ARG A 70 1.67 15.42 -22.44
CA ARG A 70 1.18 14.71 -23.66
C ARG A 70 1.37 13.20 -23.60
N ASP A 71 2.44 12.72 -22.96
CA ASP A 71 2.81 11.30 -22.85
C ASP A 71 2.64 10.71 -21.45
N GLY A 72 2.07 11.46 -20.48
CA GLY A 72 1.96 11.08 -19.08
C GLY A 72 0.52 10.91 -18.58
N ILE A 73 0.41 10.59 -17.30
CA ILE A 73 -0.87 10.54 -16.57
C ILE A 73 -1.14 11.90 -15.91
N SER A 74 -2.42 12.22 -15.64
CA SER A 74 -2.80 13.45 -14.94
C SER A 74 -2.35 13.44 -13.48
N GLY A 75 -2.26 14.64 -12.86
CA GLY A 75 -1.93 14.75 -11.44
C GLY A 75 -2.88 13.95 -10.54
N PHE A 76 -4.17 13.98 -10.83
CA PHE A 76 -5.16 13.19 -10.10
C PHE A 76 -5.02 11.68 -10.35
N GLN A 77 -4.70 11.24 -11.57
CA GLN A 77 -4.40 9.83 -11.86
C GLN A 77 -3.16 9.34 -11.11
N ALA A 78 -2.10 10.15 -11.05
CA ALA A 78 -0.90 9.83 -10.29
C ALA A 78 -1.21 9.70 -8.79
N PHE A 79 -2.00 10.64 -8.24
CA PHE A 79 -2.48 10.59 -6.86
C PHE A 79 -3.32 9.32 -6.60
N ALA A 80 -4.32 9.05 -7.44
CA ALA A 80 -5.19 7.88 -7.30
C ALA A 80 -4.43 6.56 -7.37
N THR A 81 -3.46 6.44 -8.28
CA THR A 81 -2.60 5.27 -8.41
C THR A 81 -1.72 5.10 -7.18
N SER A 82 -1.14 6.20 -6.67
CA SER A 82 -0.33 6.19 -5.45
C SER A 82 -1.16 5.80 -4.22
N MET A 83 -2.40 6.28 -4.11
CA MET A 83 -3.32 5.89 -3.04
C MET A 83 -3.71 4.41 -3.14
N ALA A 84 -4.05 3.94 -4.33
CA ALA A 84 -4.40 2.53 -4.57
C ALA A 84 -3.26 1.58 -4.18
N ALA A 85 -2.00 1.96 -4.43
CA ALA A 85 -0.84 1.17 -4.04
C ALA A 85 -0.58 1.16 -2.52
N ARG A 86 -1.05 2.16 -1.78
CA ARG A 86 -0.81 2.31 -0.33
C ARG A 86 -1.98 1.87 0.54
N VAL A 87 -3.20 1.92 0.02
CA VAL A 87 -4.40 1.46 0.74
C VAL A 87 -4.59 -0.03 0.46
N GLY A 88 -4.36 -0.85 1.46
CA GLY A 88 -4.50 -2.29 1.38
C GLY A 88 -5.17 -2.87 2.62
N THR A 89 -5.33 -4.18 2.64
CA THR A 89 -5.90 -4.92 3.78
C THR A 89 -5.10 -4.71 5.06
N GLY A 90 -3.78 -4.48 4.97
CA GLY A 90 -2.92 -4.15 6.10
C GLY A 90 -3.33 -2.87 6.83
N ASN A 91 -3.82 -1.86 6.10
CA ASN A 91 -4.30 -0.61 6.72
C ASN A 91 -5.63 -0.79 7.46
N LEU A 92 -6.44 -1.76 7.07
CA LEU A 92 -7.70 -2.08 7.75
C LEU A 92 -7.45 -3.00 8.95
N ALA A 93 -6.92 -4.19 8.70
CA ALA A 93 -6.66 -5.18 9.74
C ALA A 93 -5.54 -4.75 10.69
N GLY A 94 -4.46 -4.16 10.17
CA GLY A 94 -3.31 -3.71 10.97
C GLY A 94 -3.66 -2.56 11.90
N VAL A 95 -4.46 -1.59 11.47
CA VAL A 95 -4.93 -0.48 12.33
C VAL A 95 -5.86 -1.02 13.42
N ALA A 96 -6.78 -1.93 13.09
CA ALA A 96 -7.66 -2.56 14.06
C ALA A 96 -6.86 -3.34 15.12
N LEU A 97 -5.86 -4.11 14.68
CA LEU A 97 -4.97 -4.86 15.57
C LEU A 97 -4.13 -3.93 16.46
N ALA A 98 -3.59 -2.86 15.89
CA ALA A 98 -2.81 -1.88 16.64
C ALA A 98 -3.65 -1.17 17.72
N LEU A 99 -4.92 -0.88 17.42
CA LEU A 99 -5.86 -0.33 18.40
C LEU A 99 -6.20 -1.33 19.50
N TRP A 100 -6.38 -2.58 19.13
CA TRP A 100 -6.71 -3.64 20.08
C TRP A 100 -5.55 -3.92 21.06
N ILE A 101 -4.31 -3.93 20.56
CA ILE A 101 -3.11 -4.19 21.38
C ILE A 101 -2.63 -2.93 22.09
N GLY A 102 -2.55 -1.80 21.39
CA GLY A 102 -1.93 -0.55 21.88
C GLY A 102 -2.92 0.47 22.46
N GLY A 103 -4.21 0.18 22.38
CA GLY A 103 -5.25 1.10 22.86
C GLY A 103 -5.29 2.44 22.08
N PRO A 104 -5.98 3.46 22.65
CA PRO A 104 -6.15 4.78 21.98
C PRO A 104 -4.85 5.52 21.68
N GLY A 105 -3.78 5.27 22.46
CA GLY A 105 -2.46 5.84 22.25
C GLY A 105 -1.82 5.45 20.91
N ALA A 106 -2.21 4.31 20.34
CA ALA A 106 -1.74 3.88 19.03
C ALA A 106 -2.12 4.89 17.93
N ILE A 107 -3.31 5.50 17.98
CA ILE A 107 -3.75 6.51 17.01
C ILE A 107 -2.83 7.72 17.02
N PHE A 108 -2.48 8.20 18.20
CA PHE A 108 -1.57 9.35 18.34
C PHE A 108 -0.23 9.07 17.67
N TRP A 109 0.37 7.93 17.94
CA TRP A 109 1.64 7.54 17.33
C TRP A 109 1.54 7.31 15.83
N MET A 110 0.43 6.77 15.34
CA MET A 110 0.17 6.66 13.90
C MET A 110 0.12 8.05 13.22
N TRP A 111 -0.47 9.05 13.86
CA TRP A 111 -0.48 10.41 13.31
C TRP A 111 0.90 11.03 13.31
N VAL A 112 1.66 10.88 14.38
CA VAL A 112 3.05 11.40 14.46
C VAL A 112 3.91 10.77 13.37
N THR A 113 3.88 9.45 13.23
CA THR A 113 4.66 8.74 12.19
C THR A 113 4.20 9.11 10.78
N ALA A 114 2.91 9.30 10.56
CA ALA A 114 2.38 9.75 9.27
C ALA A 114 2.88 11.16 8.91
N LEU A 115 2.84 12.10 9.84
CA LEU A 115 3.33 13.48 9.62
C LEU A 115 4.82 13.49 9.26
N LEU A 116 5.64 12.70 9.94
CA LEU A 116 7.06 12.56 9.62
C LEU A 116 7.26 11.84 8.27
N GLY A 117 6.44 10.84 7.98
CA GLY A 117 6.47 10.08 6.74
C GLY A 117 6.13 10.90 5.49
N PHE A 118 5.43 12.02 5.61
CA PHE A 118 5.20 12.91 4.47
C PHE A 118 6.50 13.48 3.91
N ALA A 119 7.45 13.87 4.74
CA ALA A 119 8.73 14.42 4.30
C ALA A 119 9.58 13.37 3.58
N THR A 120 9.63 12.14 4.09
CA THR A 120 10.35 11.04 3.44
C THR A 120 9.74 10.70 2.09
N SER A 121 8.42 10.59 2.01
CA SER A 121 7.70 10.31 0.77
C SER A 121 7.88 11.41 -0.29
N PHE A 122 7.94 12.67 0.14
CA PHE A 122 8.22 13.77 -0.77
C PHE A 122 9.61 13.68 -1.39
N ILE A 123 10.64 13.45 -0.56
CA ILE A 123 12.03 13.33 -1.04
C ILE A 123 12.15 12.13 -1.99
N GLU A 124 11.59 10.97 -1.62
CA GLU A 124 11.56 9.78 -2.47
C GLU A 124 10.93 10.07 -3.83
N SER A 125 9.75 10.68 -3.84
CA SER A 125 9.03 11.02 -5.06
C SER A 125 9.79 12.06 -5.90
N THR A 126 10.45 13.01 -5.27
CA THR A 126 11.28 14.03 -5.94
C THR A 126 12.49 13.38 -6.59
N LEU A 127 13.22 12.53 -5.87
CA LEU A 127 14.36 11.79 -6.42
C LEU A 127 13.94 10.89 -7.59
N ALA A 128 12.81 10.21 -7.46
CA ALA A 128 12.27 9.38 -8.53
C ALA A 128 11.94 10.20 -9.80
N GLN A 129 11.52 11.45 -9.67
CA GLN A 129 11.26 12.34 -10.80
C GLN A 129 12.55 12.93 -11.40
N VAL A 130 13.51 13.31 -10.57
CA VAL A 130 14.79 13.89 -11.01
C VAL A 130 15.63 12.86 -11.78
N TYR A 131 15.67 11.63 -11.31
CA TYR A 131 16.48 10.56 -11.89
C TYR A 131 15.70 9.61 -12.80
N LYS A 132 14.48 9.98 -13.21
CA LYS A 132 13.72 9.20 -14.20
C LYS A 132 14.43 9.23 -15.56
N HIS A 133 14.23 8.16 -16.30
CA HIS A 133 14.80 7.97 -17.61
C HIS A 133 13.67 7.58 -18.58
N ARG A 134 13.79 8.01 -19.83
CA ARG A 134 12.88 7.66 -20.90
C ARG A 134 13.43 6.46 -21.64
N ASN A 135 12.67 5.38 -21.71
CA ASN A 135 13.02 4.19 -22.49
C ASN A 135 12.85 4.46 -24.01
N GLU A 136 13.36 3.56 -24.84
CA GLU A 136 13.18 3.56 -26.29
C GLU A 136 11.70 3.56 -26.69
N ASP A 137 10.86 2.89 -25.92
CA ASP A 137 9.39 2.87 -26.08
C ASP A 137 8.70 4.17 -25.67
N GLY A 138 9.43 5.22 -25.31
CA GLY A 138 8.86 6.50 -24.87
C GLY A 138 8.30 6.51 -23.44
N VAL A 139 8.35 5.38 -22.72
CA VAL A 139 7.84 5.25 -21.34
C VAL A 139 8.89 5.72 -20.34
N PHE A 140 8.45 6.52 -19.36
CA PHE A 140 9.32 6.96 -18.27
C PHE A 140 9.45 5.87 -17.22
N ARG A 141 10.70 5.58 -16.83
CA ARG A 141 11.05 4.70 -15.71
C ARG A 141 11.85 5.47 -14.67
N GLY A 142 11.59 5.23 -13.40
CA GLY A 142 12.26 5.86 -12.27
C GLY A 142 12.02 5.06 -11.01
N GLY A 143 12.48 5.59 -9.89
CA GLY A 143 12.30 4.98 -8.57
C GLY A 143 13.61 4.65 -7.87
N PRO A 144 13.56 3.98 -6.69
CA PRO A 144 14.73 3.78 -5.84
C PRO A 144 15.91 3.08 -6.54
N ALA A 145 15.66 2.05 -7.33
CA ALA A 145 16.70 1.34 -8.05
C ALA A 145 17.53 2.27 -8.95
N PHE A 146 16.85 3.21 -9.66
CA PHE A 146 17.50 4.13 -10.59
C PHE A 146 18.30 5.23 -9.90
N TYR A 147 17.78 5.82 -8.82
CA TYR A 147 18.55 6.85 -8.13
C TYR A 147 19.67 6.26 -7.27
N ILE A 148 19.54 5.03 -6.74
CA ILE A 148 20.67 4.32 -6.10
C ILE A 148 21.79 4.11 -7.11
N GLU A 149 21.50 3.64 -8.32
CA GLU A 149 22.50 3.45 -9.36
C GLU A 149 23.15 4.76 -9.77
N ARG A 150 22.36 5.83 -9.97
CA ARG A 150 22.87 7.09 -10.52
C ARG A 150 23.49 8.03 -9.50
N CYS A 151 22.97 8.06 -8.25
CA CYS A 151 23.52 8.92 -7.20
C CYS A 151 24.71 8.30 -6.50
N LEU A 152 24.61 6.99 -6.18
CA LEU A 152 25.65 6.28 -5.41
C LEU A 152 26.65 5.55 -6.33
N GLY A 153 26.32 5.37 -7.61
CA GLY A 153 27.12 4.58 -8.54
C GLY A 153 27.09 3.07 -8.28
N TRP A 154 26.26 2.61 -7.35
CA TRP A 154 26.20 1.21 -6.90
C TRP A 154 25.13 0.43 -7.64
N ARG A 155 25.42 0.04 -8.85
CA ARG A 155 24.48 -0.69 -9.71
C ARG A 155 23.99 -2.00 -9.07
N TRP A 156 24.90 -2.74 -8.40
CA TRP A 156 24.54 -3.99 -7.73
C TRP A 156 23.47 -3.78 -6.65
N LEU A 157 23.55 -2.68 -5.89
CA LEU A 157 22.58 -2.36 -4.84
C LEU A 157 21.21 -1.98 -5.44
N GLY A 158 21.20 -1.23 -6.55
CA GLY A 158 19.98 -0.94 -7.29
C GLY A 158 19.29 -2.20 -7.83
N SER A 159 20.09 -3.14 -8.38
CA SER A 159 19.57 -4.42 -8.85
C SER A 159 19.06 -5.30 -7.72
N LEU A 160 19.78 -5.37 -6.60
CA LEU A 160 19.34 -6.11 -5.41
C LEU A 160 18.03 -5.55 -4.85
N PHE A 161 17.91 -4.23 -4.78
CA PHE A 161 16.66 -3.57 -4.37
C PHE A 161 15.50 -3.94 -5.31
N ALA A 162 15.73 -3.94 -6.63
CA ALA A 162 14.70 -4.29 -7.60
C ALA A 162 14.23 -5.75 -7.45
N VAL A 163 15.15 -6.69 -7.21
CA VAL A 163 14.82 -8.10 -6.96
C VAL A 163 13.97 -8.25 -5.69
N PHE A 164 14.38 -7.64 -4.59
CA PHE A 164 13.59 -7.68 -3.35
C PHE A 164 12.22 -7.02 -3.51
N LEU A 165 12.13 -5.94 -4.27
CA LEU A 165 10.87 -5.27 -4.56
C LEU A 165 9.91 -6.20 -5.33
N ILE A 166 10.42 -6.91 -6.35
CA ILE A 166 9.61 -7.87 -7.12
C ILE A 166 9.13 -9.01 -6.23
N ILE A 167 9.98 -9.56 -5.37
CA ILE A 167 9.60 -10.62 -4.45
C ILE A 167 8.56 -10.12 -3.44
N ALA A 168 8.81 -8.96 -2.83
CA ALA A 168 7.92 -8.41 -1.81
C ALA A 168 6.56 -8.02 -2.39
N TYR A 169 6.53 -7.18 -3.42
CA TYR A 169 5.27 -6.68 -3.99
C TYR A 169 4.63 -7.64 -4.98
N GLY A 170 5.44 -8.34 -5.77
CA GLY A 170 4.94 -9.29 -6.76
C GLY A 170 4.35 -10.56 -6.15
N LEU A 171 4.94 -11.06 -5.07
CA LEU A 171 4.52 -12.30 -4.43
C LEU A 171 3.92 -12.10 -3.04
N ALA A 172 4.70 -11.60 -2.07
CA ALA A 172 4.31 -11.60 -0.66
C ALA A 172 3.09 -10.71 -0.38
N PHE A 173 3.11 -9.45 -0.81
CA PHE A 173 1.99 -8.52 -0.57
C PHE A 173 0.73 -8.92 -1.33
N ASN A 174 0.84 -9.36 -2.58
CA ASN A 174 -0.30 -9.82 -3.36
C ASN A 174 -0.93 -11.07 -2.75
N ALA A 175 -0.12 -12.05 -2.31
CA ALA A 175 -0.61 -13.24 -1.63
C ALA A 175 -1.33 -12.89 -0.33
N ALA A 176 -0.77 -12.01 0.50
CA ALA A 176 -1.39 -11.57 1.75
C ALA A 176 -2.72 -10.86 1.51
N GLN A 177 -2.78 -9.95 0.53
CA GLN A 177 -4.02 -9.23 0.20
C GLN A 177 -5.10 -10.16 -0.35
N SER A 178 -4.74 -11.04 -1.30
CA SER A 178 -5.66 -12.01 -1.88
C SER A 178 -6.23 -12.96 -0.82
N ASN A 179 -5.38 -13.44 0.08
CA ASN A 179 -5.80 -14.30 1.19
C ASN A 179 -6.77 -13.58 2.15
N THR A 180 -6.49 -12.33 2.52
CA THR A 180 -7.37 -11.55 3.41
C THR A 180 -8.74 -11.29 2.77
N ILE A 181 -8.77 -10.97 1.47
CA ILE A 181 -10.03 -10.79 0.73
C ILE A 181 -10.81 -12.11 0.67
N ALA A 182 -10.11 -13.23 0.37
CA ALA A 182 -10.75 -14.54 0.29
C ALA A 182 -11.34 -14.98 1.64
N GLN A 183 -10.61 -14.77 2.74
CA GLN A 183 -11.12 -15.03 4.09
C GLN A 183 -12.32 -14.15 4.44
N GLY A 184 -12.29 -12.87 4.09
CA GLY A 184 -13.42 -11.95 4.28
C GLY A 184 -14.68 -12.39 3.52
N MET A 185 -14.53 -12.82 2.26
CA MET A 185 -15.62 -13.32 1.45
C MET A 185 -16.16 -14.67 1.95
N SER A 186 -15.27 -15.54 2.41
CA SER A 186 -15.67 -16.81 3.02
C SER A 186 -16.43 -16.60 4.32
N GLY A 187 -15.97 -15.69 5.19
CA GLY A 187 -16.65 -15.39 6.45
C GLY A 187 -17.99 -14.67 6.28
N ALA A 188 -18.12 -13.78 5.29
CA ALA A 188 -19.35 -13.00 5.09
C ALA A 188 -20.40 -13.72 4.25
N PHE A 189 -19.99 -14.48 3.22
CA PHE A 189 -20.89 -15.05 2.22
C PHE A 189 -20.77 -16.58 2.08
N GLY A 190 -19.86 -17.23 2.83
CA GLY A 190 -19.64 -18.68 2.71
C GLY A 190 -18.97 -19.11 1.40
N ILE A 191 -18.38 -18.17 0.64
CA ILE A 191 -17.75 -18.45 -0.65
C ILE A 191 -16.41 -19.14 -0.42
N PRO A 192 -16.11 -20.26 -1.10
CA PRO A 192 -14.84 -20.94 -0.93
C PRO A 192 -13.66 -20.07 -1.39
N ASN A 193 -12.57 -20.08 -0.62
CA ASN A 193 -11.39 -19.22 -0.83
C ASN A 193 -10.79 -19.32 -2.22
N TRP A 194 -10.75 -20.53 -2.80
CA TRP A 194 -10.20 -20.74 -4.14
C TRP A 194 -11.01 -20.03 -5.23
N LEU A 195 -12.34 -19.99 -5.10
CA LEU A 195 -13.21 -19.32 -6.07
C LEU A 195 -13.00 -17.80 -6.04
N THR A 196 -12.93 -17.21 -4.83
CA THR A 196 -12.59 -15.81 -4.66
C THR A 196 -11.23 -15.48 -5.25
N GLY A 197 -10.22 -16.34 -5.03
CA GLY A 197 -8.88 -16.17 -5.59
C GLY A 197 -8.88 -16.15 -7.13
N VAL A 198 -9.60 -17.08 -7.76
CA VAL A 198 -9.73 -17.14 -9.23
C VAL A 198 -10.40 -15.88 -9.78
N VAL A 199 -11.50 -15.45 -9.17
CA VAL A 199 -12.22 -14.23 -9.60
C VAL A 199 -11.31 -13.00 -9.51
N ILE A 200 -10.57 -12.82 -8.39
CA ILE A 200 -9.63 -11.71 -8.22
C ILE A 200 -8.52 -11.78 -9.27
N ALA A 201 -7.96 -12.97 -9.53
CA ALA A 201 -6.90 -13.15 -10.52
C ALA A 201 -7.36 -12.75 -11.93
N ILE A 202 -8.58 -13.14 -12.33
CA ILE A 202 -9.17 -12.77 -13.62
C ILE A 202 -9.37 -11.26 -13.71
N LEU A 203 -9.99 -10.64 -12.70
CA LEU A 203 -10.24 -9.19 -12.68
C LEU A 203 -8.93 -8.39 -12.72
N ALA A 204 -7.94 -8.78 -11.91
CA ALA A 204 -6.62 -8.15 -11.91
C ALA A 204 -5.92 -8.33 -13.26
N GLY A 205 -6.01 -9.52 -13.86
CA GLY A 205 -5.45 -9.81 -15.18
C GLY A 205 -5.97 -8.88 -16.27
N PHE A 206 -7.29 -8.66 -16.32
CA PHE A 206 -7.90 -7.71 -17.28
C PHE A 206 -7.39 -6.26 -17.11
N VAL A 207 -7.21 -5.82 -15.86
CA VAL A 207 -6.71 -4.46 -15.58
C VAL A 207 -5.24 -4.33 -15.99
N ILE A 208 -4.42 -5.34 -15.65
CA ILE A 208 -2.97 -5.33 -15.90
C ILE A 208 -2.67 -5.46 -17.39
N TYR A 209 -3.46 -6.24 -18.14
CA TYR A 209 -3.27 -6.44 -19.59
C TYR A 209 -3.29 -5.13 -20.38
N GLY A 210 -4.07 -4.14 -19.93
CA GLY A 210 -4.10 -2.80 -20.52
C GLY A 210 -2.91 -1.89 -20.16
N GLY A 211 -1.93 -2.39 -19.42
CA GLY A 211 -0.71 -1.67 -19.03
C GLY A 211 -0.94 -0.54 -18.03
N LEU A 212 0.09 0.29 -17.80
CA LEU A 212 0.10 1.36 -16.80
C LEU A 212 -1.07 2.35 -16.94
N LYS A 213 -1.44 2.71 -18.17
CA LYS A 213 -2.56 3.65 -18.43
C LYS A 213 -3.90 3.04 -18.01
N SER A 214 -4.09 1.74 -18.18
CA SER A 214 -5.30 1.02 -17.74
C SER A 214 -5.37 0.96 -16.21
N VAL A 215 -4.27 0.61 -15.57
CA VAL A 215 -4.17 0.60 -14.10
C VAL A 215 -4.47 1.98 -13.52
N ALA A 216 -3.87 3.04 -14.07
CA ALA A 216 -4.09 4.42 -13.62
C ALA A 216 -5.56 4.87 -13.79
N ARG A 217 -6.20 4.49 -14.90
CA ARG A 217 -7.62 4.78 -15.18
C ARG A 217 -8.55 4.04 -14.22
N THR A 218 -8.26 2.78 -13.93
CA THR A 218 -9.04 1.96 -13.00
C THR A 218 -8.89 2.49 -11.57
N ALA A 219 -7.67 2.84 -11.15
CA ALA A 219 -7.40 3.47 -9.87
C ALA A 219 -8.13 4.82 -9.73
N GLU A 220 -8.13 5.65 -10.77
CA GLU A 220 -8.87 6.92 -10.79
C GLU A 220 -10.37 6.70 -10.61
N LYS A 221 -10.98 5.76 -11.36
CA LYS A 221 -12.40 5.43 -11.24
C LYS A 221 -12.74 4.93 -9.84
N SER A 222 -11.95 4.01 -9.31
CA SER A 222 -12.12 3.47 -7.96
C SER A 222 -11.98 4.55 -6.89
N CYS A 223 -11.01 5.44 -7.02
CA CYS A 223 -10.82 6.56 -6.08
C CYS A 223 -11.99 7.56 -6.13
N ARG A 224 -12.57 7.82 -7.29
CA ARG A 224 -13.76 8.67 -7.43
C ARG A 224 -15.03 8.02 -6.86
N SER A 225 -15.18 6.71 -6.97
CA SER A 225 -16.33 5.99 -6.44
C SER A 225 -16.23 5.72 -4.93
N TRP A 226 -15.02 5.74 -4.35
CA TRP A 226 -14.79 5.46 -2.94
C TRP A 226 -15.57 6.35 -1.97
N PRO A 227 -15.64 7.68 -2.12
CA PRO A 227 -16.47 8.53 -1.27
C PRO A 227 -17.97 8.19 -1.36
N LEU A 228 -18.45 7.81 -2.54
CA LEU A 228 -19.84 7.40 -2.73
C LEU A 228 -20.13 6.07 -2.02
N LEU A 229 -19.22 5.12 -2.08
CA LEU A 229 -19.33 3.80 -1.45
C LEU A 229 -19.28 3.92 0.09
N THR A 230 -18.38 4.75 0.62
CA THR A 230 -18.28 5.01 2.07
C THR A 230 -19.48 5.82 2.57
N TYR A 231 -20.01 6.74 1.79
CA TYR A 231 -21.21 7.48 2.10
C TYR A 231 -22.42 6.52 2.17
N TRP A 232 -22.57 5.66 1.18
CA TRP A 232 -23.64 4.65 1.12
C TRP A 232 -23.54 3.63 2.26
N SER A 233 -22.35 3.11 2.56
CA SER A 233 -22.17 2.18 3.68
C SER A 233 -22.48 2.82 5.04
N ARG A 234 -22.13 4.11 5.23
CA ARG A 234 -22.40 4.86 6.46
C ARG A 234 -23.89 5.08 6.65
N TYR A 235 -24.63 5.43 5.60
CA TYR A 235 -26.08 5.61 5.68
C TYR A 235 -26.81 4.26 5.75
N GLY A 236 -26.36 3.25 5.03
CA GLY A 236 -26.89 1.88 5.14
C GLY A 236 -26.71 1.31 6.55
N PHE A 237 -25.56 1.52 7.16
CA PHE A 237 -25.30 1.09 8.53
C PHE A 237 -26.12 1.88 9.56
N CYS A 238 -26.25 3.20 9.40
CA CYS A 238 -27.17 4.01 10.22
C CYS A 238 -28.62 3.56 10.09
N LEU A 239 -29.10 3.27 8.88
CA LEU A 239 -30.47 2.80 8.67
C LEU A 239 -30.70 1.42 9.32
N LEU A 240 -29.73 0.50 9.17
CA LEU A 240 -29.78 -0.83 9.77
C LEU A 240 -29.68 -0.82 11.31
N THR A 241 -28.97 0.14 11.89
CA THR A 241 -28.91 0.29 13.36
C THR A 241 -30.11 1.05 13.95
N PHE A 242 -30.74 1.92 13.15
CA PHE A 242 -31.96 2.64 13.62
C PHE A 242 -33.26 1.85 13.45
N LEU A 243 -33.35 0.93 12.48
CA LEU A 243 -34.55 0.09 12.31
C LEU A 243 -34.86 -0.80 13.52
N PRO A 244 -33.91 -1.51 14.17
CA PRO A 244 -34.23 -2.32 15.34
C PRO A 244 -34.67 -1.51 16.55
N SER A 245 -34.15 -0.27 16.73
CA SER A 245 -34.54 0.58 17.85
C SER A 245 -35.97 1.12 17.72
N LEU A 246 -36.49 1.27 16.49
CA LEU A 246 -37.89 1.64 16.22
C LEU A 246 -38.86 0.46 16.38
N ILE A 247 -38.40 -0.77 16.20
CA ILE A 247 -39.24 -1.99 16.37
C ILE A 247 -39.28 -2.43 17.83
N CYS A 248 -38.25 -2.12 18.64
CA CYS A 248 -38.21 -2.49 20.07
C CYS A 248 -38.88 -1.49 21.00
N SER A 249 -39.42 -0.37 20.49
CA SER A 249 -40.16 0.67 21.24
C SER A 249 -41.67 0.59 21.09
N ARG A 250 -42.20 -0.57 20.64
CA ARG A 250 -43.66 -0.85 20.69
C ARG A 250 -43.95 -2.09 21.52
#